data_c3271cc2c4f3fc995392d9a397d04222
#
_entry.id   c3271cc2c4f3fc995392d9a397d04222
#
_cell.length_a   1.000
_cell.length_b   1.000
_cell.length_c   1.000
_cell.angle_alpha   90.00
_cell.angle_beta   90.00
_cell.angle_gamma   90.00
#
_symmetry.space_group_name_H-M   'P 1'
#
loop_
_entity.id
_entity.type
_entity.pdbx_description
1 polymer ?
#
loop_
_entity_poly.entity_id
_entity_poly.type
_entity_poly.pdbx_seq_one_letter_code
_entity_poly.pdbx_strand_id
1 'polypeptide(L)'
;MEKIDSRASWIRLLIIFSIAAVGNVGMWSIVTIMPAIELDFALDRSQTSLPYSMTMIGFAIGNLVFGRLLDRFGLFFILMGATVFIAAAFFVATFSTTILIFSLVQFFIGLGTAVSFAPLISDISHWFKKYRGIAVAVAASGNYFSGAMSSLILAETLNNYGWRTVYIILGLACLVVVLPLGWILNKDKIDKSDISSDKKLEYISSLKISHLTYLLGVAGISCCVAMSMPQVHIVSYCVGLGFGSTVGGQMLSLMLIGGVISRLIFGFVADKLGGIKTLLIGSVLQCLALMLYLPFDGLVSLYTVSFVFGLSQGGIVPSYAIVVREFMPSEQAGSKIGFIVMTTIVGMALGGLLSGWIFDLTQSYEAAFINGILWNCLNFAIIGFIYFKSNKFNSYELVTKNNVT
;
A
#
# COMPACT_ATOMS: atom_id res chain seq x y z
N MET A 1 -1.49 -24.62 -23.15
CA MET A 1 -1.62 -24.34 -21.71
C MET A 1 -0.23 -24.28 -21.11
N GLU A 2 0.07 -23.24 -20.35
CA GLU A 2 1.40 -23.02 -19.80
C GLU A 2 1.57 -23.74 -18.46
N LYS A 3 2.79 -24.24 -18.20
CA LYS A 3 3.10 -24.93 -16.93
C LYS A 3 3.36 -23.91 -15.81
N ILE A 4 2.94 -24.26 -14.60
CA ILE A 4 3.23 -23.50 -13.37
C ILE A 4 4.75 -23.45 -13.13
N ASP A 5 5.27 -22.36 -12.54
CA ASP A 5 6.70 -22.10 -12.29
C ASP A 5 7.60 -22.14 -13.55
N SER A 6 7.01 -21.96 -14.74
CA SER A 6 7.70 -21.97 -16.04
C SER A 6 8.34 -20.62 -16.39
N ARG A 7 9.11 -20.60 -17.50
CA ARG A 7 9.61 -19.34 -18.06
C ARG A 7 8.48 -18.36 -18.41
N ALA A 8 7.34 -18.88 -18.88
CA ALA A 8 6.15 -18.06 -19.16
C ALA A 8 5.61 -17.40 -17.90
N SER A 9 5.61 -18.09 -16.75
CA SER A 9 5.21 -17.52 -15.46
C SER A 9 6.09 -16.32 -15.07
N TRP A 10 7.40 -16.39 -15.28
CA TRP A 10 8.31 -15.29 -14.99
C TRP A 10 8.15 -14.11 -15.96
N ILE A 11 7.91 -14.38 -17.25
CA ILE A 11 7.60 -13.33 -18.24
C ILE A 11 6.29 -12.64 -17.85
N ARG A 12 5.26 -13.41 -17.48
CA ARG A 12 3.99 -12.86 -17.00
C ARG A 12 4.17 -12.00 -15.75
N LEU A 13 5.02 -12.42 -14.82
CA LEU A 13 5.36 -11.63 -13.62
C LEU A 13 5.99 -10.28 -13.99
N LEU A 14 6.91 -10.25 -14.94
CA LEU A 14 7.51 -9.00 -15.43
C LEU A 14 6.48 -8.07 -16.08
N ILE A 15 5.57 -8.62 -16.88
CA ILE A 15 4.47 -7.86 -17.49
C ILE A 15 3.54 -7.29 -16.40
N ILE A 16 3.14 -8.13 -15.43
CA ILE A 16 2.30 -7.71 -14.30
C ILE A 16 2.99 -6.64 -13.46
N PHE A 17 4.28 -6.79 -13.17
CA PHE A 17 5.06 -5.76 -12.47
C PHE A 17 5.08 -4.44 -13.24
N SER A 18 5.27 -4.47 -14.56
CA SER A 18 5.26 -3.28 -15.42
C SER A 18 3.89 -2.60 -15.46
N ILE A 19 2.81 -3.38 -15.53
CA ILE A 19 1.44 -2.87 -15.42
C ILE A 19 1.20 -2.26 -14.05
N ALA A 20 1.62 -2.91 -12.96
CA ALA A 20 1.48 -2.39 -11.62
C ALA A 20 2.31 -1.11 -11.41
N ALA A 21 3.51 -1.04 -12.00
CA ALA A 21 4.39 0.13 -11.92
C ALA A 21 3.78 1.38 -12.57
N VAL A 22 3.02 1.23 -13.65
CA VAL A 22 2.36 2.36 -14.32
C VAL A 22 0.92 2.55 -13.82
N GLY A 23 0.17 1.48 -13.66
CA GLY A 23 -1.24 1.55 -13.28
C GLY A 23 -1.50 2.03 -11.84
N ASN A 24 -0.53 1.88 -10.92
CA ASN A 24 -0.67 2.40 -9.55
C ASN A 24 -0.27 3.87 -9.38
N VAL A 25 0.12 4.57 -10.45
CA VAL A 25 0.52 5.97 -10.40
C VAL A 25 -0.60 6.88 -9.86
N GLY A 26 -1.87 6.51 -10.06
CA GLY A 26 -3.02 7.24 -9.54
C GLY A 26 -3.02 7.39 -8.01
N MET A 27 -2.41 6.45 -7.29
CA MET A 27 -2.30 6.51 -5.83
C MET A 27 -1.24 7.52 -5.36
N TRP A 28 -0.16 7.70 -6.12
CA TRP A 28 1.02 8.47 -5.70
C TRP A 28 1.12 9.85 -6.34
N SER A 29 0.49 10.05 -7.51
CA SER A 29 0.57 11.31 -8.24
C SER A 29 0.11 12.51 -7.41
N ILE A 30 -0.96 12.34 -6.65
CA ILE A 30 -1.51 13.40 -5.79
C ILE A 30 -0.51 13.87 -4.72
N VAL A 31 0.29 12.95 -4.16
CA VAL A 31 1.31 13.28 -3.15
C VAL A 31 2.39 14.19 -3.73
N THR A 32 2.83 13.88 -4.96
CA THR A 32 3.86 14.65 -5.65
C THR A 32 3.39 16.05 -6.01
N ILE A 33 2.12 16.20 -6.45
CA ILE A 33 1.58 17.49 -6.89
C ILE A 33 0.94 18.31 -5.76
N MET A 34 0.85 17.76 -4.54
CA MET A 34 0.14 18.39 -3.41
C MET A 34 0.53 19.86 -3.17
N PRO A 35 1.85 20.23 -3.15
CA PRO A 35 2.22 21.63 -2.98
C PRO A 35 1.73 22.55 -4.11
N ALA A 36 1.68 22.05 -5.34
CA ALA A 36 1.19 22.83 -6.48
C ALA A 36 -0.34 23.02 -6.43
N ILE A 37 -1.09 22.02 -5.97
CA ILE A 37 -2.53 22.11 -5.73
C ILE A 37 -2.85 23.12 -4.63
N GLU A 38 -2.07 23.11 -3.54
CA GLU A 38 -2.20 24.06 -2.44
C GLU A 38 -2.07 25.51 -2.90
N LEU A 39 -1.06 25.78 -3.75
CA LEU A 39 -0.83 27.11 -4.32
C LEU A 39 -1.90 27.50 -5.35
N ASP A 40 -2.29 26.57 -6.25
CA ASP A 40 -3.24 26.86 -7.34
C ASP A 40 -4.66 27.18 -6.84
N PHE A 41 -5.08 26.48 -5.79
CA PHE A 41 -6.41 26.66 -5.18
C PHE A 41 -6.40 27.54 -3.92
N ALA A 42 -5.23 28.04 -3.46
CA ALA A 42 -5.06 28.85 -2.23
C ALA A 42 -5.69 28.19 -0.99
N LEU A 43 -5.25 26.96 -0.67
CA LEU A 43 -5.84 26.09 0.34
C LEU A 43 -4.92 25.85 1.54
N ASP A 44 -5.53 25.45 2.66
CA ASP A 44 -4.83 24.91 3.83
C ASP A 44 -4.38 23.44 3.58
N ARG A 45 -3.48 22.93 4.42
CA ARG A 45 -2.95 21.56 4.33
C ARG A 45 -4.03 20.48 4.46
N SER A 46 -5.00 20.69 5.36
CA SER A 46 -6.13 19.75 5.53
C SER A 46 -6.98 19.64 4.29
N GLN A 47 -7.28 20.76 3.65
CA GLN A 47 -8.06 20.80 2.42
C GLN A 47 -7.28 20.17 1.26
N THR A 48 -5.97 20.42 1.17
CA THR A 48 -5.08 19.85 0.14
C THR A 48 -4.86 18.35 0.33
N SER A 49 -5.04 17.83 1.55
CA SER A 49 -4.96 16.38 1.83
C SER A 49 -6.24 15.61 1.48
N LEU A 50 -7.38 16.30 1.30
CA LEU A 50 -8.67 15.68 0.96
C LEU A 50 -8.63 14.86 -0.34
N PRO A 51 -8.04 15.33 -1.45
CA PRO A 51 -7.91 14.54 -2.68
C PRO A 51 -7.18 13.23 -2.48
N TYR A 52 -6.10 13.20 -1.69
CA TYR A 52 -5.41 11.94 -1.35
C TYR A 52 -6.33 10.97 -0.63
N SER A 53 -7.06 11.44 0.38
CA SER A 53 -7.98 10.59 1.14
C SER A 53 -9.11 10.05 0.26
N MET A 54 -9.63 10.85 -0.66
CA MET A 54 -10.60 10.40 -1.64
C MET A 54 -10.02 9.35 -2.60
N THR A 55 -8.76 9.51 -3.02
CA THR A 55 -8.04 8.47 -3.79
C THR A 55 -7.96 7.17 -3.01
N MET A 56 -7.62 7.21 -1.73
CA MET A 56 -7.54 6.02 -0.88
C MET A 56 -8.90 5.34 -0.69
N ILE A 57 -9.96 6.10 -0.45
CA ILE A 57 -11.33 5.57 -0.35
C ILE A 57 -11.74 4.91 -1.67
N GLY A 58 -11.51 5.59 -2.80
CA GLY A 58 -11.75 5.03 -4.12
C GLY A 58 -10.98 3.73 -4.36
N PHE A 59 -9.70 3.70 -3.99
CA PHE A 59 -8.84 2.53 -4.08
C PHE A 59 -9.33 1.37 -3.21
N ALA A 60 -9.79 1.64 -1.98
CA ALA A 60 -10.37 0.63 -1.11
C ALA A 60 -11.62 -0.01 -1.72
N ILE A 61 -12.56 0.82 -2.19
CA ILE A 61 -13.80 0.37 -2.85
C ILE A 61 -13.46 -0.37 -4.15
N GLY A 62 -12.54 0.16 -4.94
CA GLY A 62 -12.08 -0.44 -6.18
C GLY A 62 -11.52 -1.85 -5.99
N ASN A 63 -10.70 -2.09 -4.96
CA ASN A 63 -10.19 -3.42 -4.66
C ASN A 63 -11.31 -4.43 -4.34
N LEU A 64 -12.37 -4.01 -3.64
CA LEU A 64 -13.55 -4.85 -3.35
C LEU A 64 -14.36 -5.14 -4.61
N VAL A 65 -14.58 -4.11 -5.43
CA VAL A 65 -15.38 -4.20 -6.67
C VAL A 65 -14.64 -5.03 -7.71
N PHE A 66 -13.38 -4.73 -7.99
CA PHE A 66 -12.60 -5.46 -8.99
C PHE A 66 -12.27 -6.89 -8.58
N GLY A 67 -12.16 -7.18 -7.28
CA GLY A 67 -12.05 -8.57 -6.80
C GLY A 67 -13.24 -9.42 -7.25
N ARG A 68 -14.47 -8.92 -7.10
CA ARG A 68 -15.69 -9.63 -7.54
C ARG A 68 -15.83 -9.69 -9.07
N LEU A 69 -15.47 -8.59 -9.75
CA LEU A 69 -15.53 -8.52 -11.21
C LEU A 69 -14.50 -9.45 -11.85
N LEU A 70 -13.34 -9.66 -11.22
CA LEU A 70 -12.31 -10.59 -11.68
C LEU A 70 -12.84 -12.01 -11.82
N ASP A 71 -13.61 -12.46 -10.82
CA ASP A 71 -14.21 -13.81 -10.83
C ASP A 71 -15.23 -13.98 -11.95
N ARG A 72 -15.93 -12.89 -12.31
CA ARG A 72 -17.01 -12.91 -13.30
C ARG A 72 -16.54 -12.69 -14.75
N PHE A 73 -15.65 -11.73 -14.97
CA PHE A 73 -15.27 -11.24 -16.31
C PHE A 73 -13.82 -11.58 -16.69
N GLY A 74 -13.01 -12.05 -15.72
CA GLY A 74 -11.59 -12.29 -15.92
C GLY A 74 -10.75 -11.00 -15.95
N LEU A 75 -9.42 -11.17 -15.83
CA LEU A 75 -8.47 -10.07 -15.68
C LEU A 75 -8.47 -9.13 -16.89
N PHE A 76 -8.52 -9.67 -18.11
CA PHE A 76 -8.36 -8.86 -19.32
C PHE A 76 -9.40 -7.74 -19.45
N PHE A 77 -10.69 -8.09 -19.37
CA PHE A 77 -11.76 -7.10 -19.58
C PHE A 77 -11.78 -6.02 -18.49
N ILE A 78 -11.55 -6.42 -17.24
CA ILE A 78 -11.52 -5.44 -16.14
C ILE A 78 -10.30 -4.53 -16.24
N LEU A 79 -9.14 -5.07 -16.64
CA LEU A 79 -7.91 -4.28 -16.80
C LEU A 79 -8.06 -3.27 -17.94
N MET A 80 -8.57 -3.69 -19.09
CA MET A 80 -8.81 -2.80 -20.24
C MET A 80 -9.79 -1.68 -19.89
N GLY A 81 -10.96 -2.04 -19.35
CA GLY A 81 -12.00 -1.07 -19.01
C GLY A 81 -11.53 -0.09 -17.93
N ALA A 82 -10.90 -0.58 -16.87
CA ALA A 82 -10.39 0.28 -15.80
C ALA A 82 -9.23 1.18 -16.25
N THR A 83 -8.39 0.72 -17.20
CA THR A 83 -7.31 1.56 -17.75
C THR A 83 -7.85 2.73 -18.55
N VAL A 84 -8.86 2.51 -19.38
CA VAL A 84 -9.56 3.60 -20.11
C VAL A 84 -10.24 4.55 -19.12
N PHE A 85 -10.88 3.99 -18.10
CA PHE A 85 -11.56 4.77 -17.08
C PHE A 85 -10.61 5.65 -16.26
N ILE A 86 -9.45 5.13 -15.80
CA ILE A 86 -8.45 5.92 -15.06
C ILE A 86 -7.82 7.00 -15.93
N ALA A 87 -7.53 6.71 -17.20
CA ALA A 87 -7.02 7.69 -18.13
C ALA A 87 -8.01 8.84 -18.36
N ALA A 88 -9.29 8.51 -18.57
CA ALA A 88 -10.36 9.50 -18.67
C ALA A 88 -10.46 10.35 -17.40
N ALA A 89 -10.39 9.73 -16.22
CA ALA A 89 -10.40 10.44 -14.95
C ALA A 89 -9.20 11.39 -14.79
N PHE A 90 -7.99 11.00 -15.21
CA PHE A 90 -6.83 11.89 -15.25
C PHE A 90 -7.09 13.10 -16.16
N PHE A 91 -7.63 12.90 -17.37
CA PHE A 91 -7.94 14.01 -18.26
C PHE A 91 -9.02 14.92 -17.66
N VAL A 92 -10.09 14.37 -17.09
CA VAL A 92 -11.17 15.15 -16.44
C VAL A 92 -10.61 15.96 -15.26
N ALA A 93 -9.65 15.42 -14.49
CA ALA A 93 -9.02 16.13 -13.38
C ALA A 93 -8.38 17.46 -13.80
N THR A 94 -7.87 17.56 -15.03
CA THR A 94 -7.22 18.79 -15.54
C THR A 94 -8.19 19.97 -15.71
N PHE A 95 -9.49 19.70 -15.82
CA PHE A 95 -10.55 20.71 -15.91
C PHE A 95 -11.13 21.11 -14.56
N SER A 96 -10.64 20.56 -13.46
CA SER A 96 -11.15 20.88 -12.13
C SER A 96 -10.84 22.33 -11.77
N THR A 97 -11.89 23.06 -11.39
CA THR A 97 -11.83 24.48 -10.98
C THR A 97 -11.93 24.66 -9.46
N THR A 98 -12.33 23.62 -8.74
CA THR A 98 -12.46 23.62 -7.27
C THR A 98 -11.87 22.36 -6.68
N ILE A 99 -11.41 22.45 -5.43
CA ILE A 99 -10.84 21.30 -4.71
C ILE A 99 -11.88 20.17 -4.52
N LEU A 100 -13.18 20.50 -4.40
CA LEU A 100 -14.23 19.48 -4.24
C LEU A 100 -14.41 18.66 -5.52
N ILE A 101 -14.45 19.31 -6.69
CA ILE A 101 -14.52 18.61 -7.98
C ILE A 101 -13.26 17.77 -8.16
N PHE A 102 -12.07 18.34 -7.91
CA PHE A 102 -10.81 17.64 -8.00
C PHE A 102 -10.78 16.41 -7.07
N SER A 103 -11.22 16.54 -5.81
CA SER A 103 -11.29 15.44 -4.86
C SER A 103 -12.24 14.32 -5.30
N LEU A 104 -13.38 14.69 -5.89
CA LEU A 104 -14.32 13.72 -6.45
C LEU A 104 -13.71 12.94 -7.62
N VAL A 105 -12.99 13.63 -8.51
CA VAL A 105 -12.28 12.96 -9.61
C VAL A 105 -11.16 12.07 -9.09
N GLN A 106 -10.47 12.49 -8.03
CA GLN A 106 -9.44 11.67 -7.36
C GLN A 106 -10.02 10.37 -6.78
N PHE A 107 -11.24 10.39 -6.26
CA PHE A 107 -11.94 9.16 -5.87
C PHE A 107 -12.05 8.18 -7.04
N PHE A 108 -12.42 8.65 -8.23
CA PHE A 108 -12.52 7.81 -9.43
C PHE A 108 -11.15 7.34 -9.94
N ILE A 109 -10.11 8.18 -9.84
CA ILE A 109 -8.73 7.79 -10.14
C ILE A 109 -8.32 6.65 -9.19
N GLY A 110 -8.57 6.78 -7.89
CA GLY A 110 -8.27 5.75 -6.90
C GLY A 110 -9.02 4.44 -7.19
N LEU A 111 -10.32 4.53 -7.51
CA LEU A 111 -11.14 3.39 -7.86
C LEU A 111 -10.57 2.64 -9.08
N GLY A 112 -10.25 3.34 -10.16
CA GLY A 112 -9.66 2.73 -11.35
C GLY A 112 -8.27 2.14 -11.10
N THR A 113 -7.44 2.79 -10.29
CA THR A 113 -6.09 2.34 -9.91
C THR A 113 -6.09 0.97 -9.25
N ALA A 114 -7.14 0.63 -8.51
CA ALA A 114 -7.23 -0.63 -7.77
C ALA A 114 -7.14 -1.89 -8.64
N VAL A 115 -7.50 -1.80 -9.94
CA VAL A 115 -7.35 -2.94 -10.88
C VAL A 115 -5.89 -3.36 -11.03
N SER A 116 -4.97 -2.41 -10.91
CA SER A 116 -3.52 -2.64 -11.03
C SER A 116 -2.86 -3.15 -9.74
N PHE A 117 -3.63 -3.52 -8.73
CA PHE A 117 -3.12 -4.03 -7.46
C PHE A 117 -3.68 -5.42 -7.12
N ALA A 118 -4.83 -5.51 -6.45
CA ALA A 118 -5.35 -6.79 -5.97
C ALA A 118 -5.66 -7.80 -7.09
N PRO A 119 -6.27 -7.44 -8.23
CA PRO A 119 -6.49 -8.36 -9.33
C PRO A 119 -5.21 -8.93 -9.94
N LEU A 120 -4.15 -8.10 -10.09
CA LEU A 120 -2.87 -8.56 -10.60
C LEU A 120 -2.17 -9.52 -9.64
N ILE A 121 -2.22 -9.23 -8.34
CA ILE A 121 -1.69 -10.11 -7.29
C ILE A 121 -2.43 -11.45 -7.27
N SER A 122 -3.75 -11.41 -7.40
CA SER A 122 -4.56 -12.63 -7.47
C SER A 122 -4.19 -13.46 -8.69
N ASP A 123 -4.11 -12.86 -9.87
CA ASP A 123 -3.76 -13.56 -11.11
C ASP A 123 -2.40 -14.24 -11.00
N ILE A 124 -1.35 -13.50 -10.63
CA ILE A 124 0.01 -14.07 -10.58
C ILE A 124 0.16 -15.18 -9.54
N SER A 125 -0.63 -15.15 -8.47
CA SER A 125 -0.60 -16.17 -7.43
C SER A 125 -0.96 -17.57 -7.94
N HIS A 126 -1.68 -17.67 -9.05
CA HIS A 126 -2.04 -18.93 -9.71
C HIS A 126 -0.93 -19.47 -10.65
N TRP A 127 0.01 -18.61 -11.07
CA TRP A 127 1.10 -18.97 -11.99
C TRP A 127 2.32 -19.55 -11.30
N PHE A 128 2.36 -19.49 -9.96
CA PHE A 128 3.46 -19.98 -9.15
C PHE A 128 2.97 -20.88 -8.02
N LYS A 129 3.69 -22.00 -7.80
CA LYS A 129 3.50 -22.90 -6.66
C LYS A 129 4.71 -22.84 -5.73
N LYS A 130 5.90 -23.09 -6.26
CA LYS A 130 7.17 -23.08 -5.51
C LYS A 130 7.60 -21.66 -5.12
N TYR A 131 7.43 -20.69 -6.02
CA TYR A 131 7.89 -19.30 -5.85
C TYR A 131 6.74 -18.30 -5.64
N ARG A 132 5.57 -18.78 -5.20
CA ARG A 132 4.35 -17.95 -5.06
C ARG A 132 4.57 -16.72 -4.18
N GLY A 133 5.24 -16.88 -3.03
CA GLY A 133 5.52 -15.77 -2.11
C GLY A 133 6.36 -14.67 -2.76
N ILE A 134 7.44 -15.05 -3.45
CA ILE A 134 8.30 -14.11 -4.18
C ILE A 134 7.52 -13.42 -5.31
N ALA A 135 6.77 -14.18 -6.09
CA ALA A 135 6.00 -13.63 -7.21
C ALA A 135 4.94 -12.60 -6.75
N VAL A 136 4.22 -12.92 -5.69
CA VAL A 136 3.25 -11.99 -5.06
C VAL A 136 3.95 -10.76 -4.49
N ALA A 137 5.09 -10.92 -3.82
CA ALA A 137 5.86 -9.81 -3.26
C ALA A 137 6.38 -8.86 -4.36
N VAL A 138 6.90 -9.41 -5.47
CA VAL A 138 7.35 -8.63 -6.63
C VAL A 138 6.17 -7.89 -7.26
N ALA A 139 5.05 -8.56 -7.54
CA ALA A 139 3.86 -7.90 -8.09
C ALA A 139 3.33 -6.78 -7.19
N ALA A 140 3.23 -7.03 -5.88
CA ALA A 140 2.81 -6.02 -4.91
C ALA A 140 3.80 -4.85 -4.79
N SER A 141 5.10 -5.09 -5.00
CA SER A 141 6.14 -4.05 -4.99
C SER A 141 5.99 -3.06 -6.16
N GLY A 142 5.31 -3.44 -7.25
CA GLY A 142 5.00 -2.55 -8.36
C GLY A 142 4.26 -1.27 -7.92
N ASN A 143 3.43 -1.34 -6.88
CA ASN A 143 2.78 -0.16 -6.31
C ASN A 143 3.79 0.87 -5.74
N TYR A 144 4.73 0.43 -4.91
CA TYR A 144 5.76 1.32 -4.35
C TYR A 144 6.75 1.78 -5.42
N PHE A 145 7.10 0.91 -6.37
CA PHE A 145 7.93 1.26 -7.50
C PHE A 145 7.26 2.33 -8.37
N SER A 146 5.95 2.23 -8.58
CA SER A 146 5.13 3.26 -9.24
C SER A 146 5.30 4.63 -8.58
N GLY A 147 5.14 4.69 -7.27
CA GLY A 147 5.31 5.92 -6.50
C GLY A 147 6.73 6.46 -6.56
N ALA A 148 7.73 5.58 -6.42
CA ALA A 148 9.14 5.98 -6.48
C ALA A 148 9.50 6.60 -7.82
N MET A 149 9.16 5.93 -8.92
CA MET A 149 9.47 6.41 -10.27
C MET A 149 8.67 7.65 -10.66
N SER A 150 7.37 7.68 -10.33
CA SER A 150 6.54 8.84 -10.64
C SER A 150 7.01 10.08 -9.87
N SER A 151 7.37 9.97 -8.61
CA SER A 151 7.83 11.10 -7.80
C SER A 151 9.15 11.69 -8.34
N LEU A 152 10.04 10.85 -8.87
CA LEU A 152 11.29 11.34 -9.51
C LEU A 152 11.02 12.03 -10.84
N ILE A 153 10.27 11.37 -11.73
CA ILE A 153 10.07 11.84 -13.12
C ILE A 153 9.13 13.05 -13.14
N LEU A 154 8.09 13.04 -12.31
CA LEU A 154 7.06 14.08 -12.35
C LEU A 154 7.44 15.37 -11.65
N ALA A 155 8.39 15.35 -10.69
CA ALA A 155 8.80 16.54 -9.96
C ALA A 155 9.37 17.64 -10.90
N GLU A 156 10.18 17.28 -11.88
CA GLU A 156 10.71 18.21 -12.87
C GLU A 156 9.63 18.70 -13.84
N THR A 157 8.79 17.79 -14.32
CA THR A 157 7.64 18.15 -15.18
C THR A 157 6.67 19.08 -14.45
N LEU A 158 6.43 18.83 -13.17
CA LEU A 158 5.58 19.66 -12.32
C LEU A 158 6.09 21.10 -12.24
N ASN A 159 7.39 21.28 -12.01
CA ASN A 159 8.00 22.60 -11.88
C ASN A 159 7.99 23.40 -13.21
N ASN A 160 8.17 22.72 -14.35
CA ASN A 160 8.27 23.37 -15.64
C ASN A 160 6.91 23.61 -16.32
N TYR A 161 5.96 22.70 -16.16
CA TYR A 161 4.72 22.65 -16.94
C TYR A 161 3.44 22.61 -16.09
N GLY A 162 3.56 22.54 -14.77
CA GLY A 162 2.44 22.50 -13.84
C GLY A 162 1.72 21.13 -13.73
N TRP A 163 0.87 21.01 -12.73
CA TRP A 163 0.23 19.74 -12.35
C TRP A 163 -0.78 19.21 -13.40
N ARG A 164 -1.42 20.10 -14.17
CA ARG A 164 -2.36 19.71 -15.23
C ARG A 164 -1.65 18.91 -16.33
N THR A 165 -0.47 19.37 -16.74
CA THR A 165 0.37 18.66 -17.72
C THR A 165 0.83 17.30 -17.19
N VAL A 166 1.19 17.21 -15.91
CA VAL A 166 1.50 15.94 -15.24
C VAL A 166 0.36 14.96 -15.40
N TYR A 167 -0.88 15.36 -15.16
CA TYR A 167 -2.05 14.49 -15.25
C TYR A 167 -2.35 14.03 -16.69
N ILE A 168 -2.13 14.89 -17.68
CA ILE A 168 -2.22 14.49 -19.10
C ILE A 168 -1.21 13.40 -19.42
N ILE A 169 0.04 13.58 -19.00
CA ILE A 169 1.13 12.59 -19.22
C ILE A 169 0.77 11.26 -18.56
N LEU A 170 0.25 11.28 -17.32
CA LEU A 170 -0.12 10.06 -16.60
C LEU A 170 -1.30 9.33 -17.26
N GLY A 171 -2.30 10.05 -17.73
CA GLY A 171 -3.42 9.47 -18.48
C GLY A 171 -2.93 8.79 -19.78
N LEU A 172 -2.05 9.45 -20.52
CA LEU A 172 -1.44 8.89 -21.73
C LEU A 172 -0.54 7.69 -21.43
N ALA A 173 0.28 7.77 -20.37
CA ALA A 173 1.14 6.65 -19.95
C ALA A 173 0.32 5.40 -19.60
N CYS A 174 -0.81 5.56 -18.89
CA CYS A 174 -1.71 4.45 -18.61
C CYS A 174 -2.22 3.80 -19.90
N LEU A 175 -2.67 4.58 -20.88
CA LEU A 175 -3.17 4.04 -22.16
C LEU A 175 -2.07 3.36 -22.96
N VAL A 176 -0.91 4.03 -23.11
CA VAL A 176 0.18 3.56 -23.99
C VAL A 176 0.90 2.33 -23.41
N VAL A 177 0.98 2.20 -22.10
CA VAL A 177 1.73 1.10 -21.47
C VAL A 177 0.79 -0.02 -21.03
N VAL A 178 -0.30 0.29 -20.29
CA VAL A 178 -1.12 -0.74 -19.67
C VAL A 178 -1.98 -1.48 -20.70
N LEU A 179 -2.54 -0.79 -21.71
CA LEU A 179 -3.39 -1.46 -22.72
C LEU A 179 -2.61 -2.49 -23.55
N PRO A 180 -1.44 -2.19 -24.14
CA PRO A 180 -0.68 -3.18 -24.88
C PRO A 180 -0.20 -4.35 -24.02
N LEU A 181 0.31 -4.06 -22.81
CA LEU A 181 0.76 -5.13 -21.91
C LEU A 181 -0.39 -6.02 -21.44
N GLY A 182 -1.56 -5.43 -21.16
CA GLY A 182 -2.76 -6.19 -20.82
C GLY A 182 -3.25 -7.07 -21.98
N TRP A 183 -3.08 -6.62 -23.22
CA TRP A 183 -3.40 -7.43 -24.41
C TRP A 183 -2.48 -8.68 -24.50
N ILE A 184 -1.20 -8.51 -24.16
CA ILE A 184 -0.24 -9.63 -24.13
C ILE A 184 -0.65 -10.65 -23.05
N LEU A 185 -1.08 -10.21 -21.87
CA LEU A 185 -1.53 -11.08 -20.78
C LEU A 185 -2.73 -11.98 -21.16
N ASN A 186 -3.56 -11.53 -22.09
CA ASN A 186 -4.75 -12.31 -22.52
C ASN A 186 -4.43 -13.57 -23.32
N LYS A 187 -3.22 -13.66 -23.91
CA LYS A 187 -2.83 -14.78 -24.77
C LYS A 187 -2.54 -16.05 -23.98
N ASP A 188 -2.09 -15.92 -22.74
CA ASP A 188 -1.63 -17.05 -21.94
C ASP A 188 -2.71 -17.52 -20.97
N LYS A 189 -3.02 -18.83 -21.00
CA LYS A 189 -3.98 -19.48 -20.11
C LYS A 189 -3.31 -20.63 -19.37
N ILE A 190 -3.54 -20.69 -18.05
CA ILE A 190 -3.08 -21.81 -17.21
C ILE A 190 -4.08 -22.97 -17.25
N ASP A 191 -3.55 -24.18 -17.13
CA ASP A 191 -4.34 -25.36 -16.81
C ASP A 191 -4.70 -25.35 -15.32
N LYS A 192 -5.99 -25.16 -15.02
CA LYS A 192 -6.50 -25.11 -13.65
C LYS A 192 -6.55 -26.48 -12.96
N SER A 193 -6.23 -27.57 -13.67
CA SER A 193 -6.25 -28.93 -13.11
C SER A 193 -5.19 -29.18 -12.03
N ASP A 194 -4.13 -28.35 -11.98
CA ASP A 194 -3.00 -28.50 -11.03
C ASP A 194 -3.17 -27.73 -9.71
N ILE A 195 -4.32 -27.06 -9.51
CA ILE A 195 -4.56 -26.29 -8.28
C ILE A 195 -5.06 -27.23 -7.18
N SER A 196 -4.13 -27.93 -6.52
CA SER A 196 -4.44 -28.69 -5.32
C SER A 196 -4.68 -27.74 -4.13
N SER A 197 -5.76 -28.02 -3.38
CA SER A 197 -6.11 -27.31 -2.15
C SER A 197 -4.96 -27.30 -1.14
N ASP A 198 -4.63 -26.13 -0.62
CA ASP A 198 -3.64 -25.97 0.44
C ASP A 198 -4.04 -26.80 1.69
N LYS A 199 -3.04 -27.41 2.33
CA LYS A 199 -3.21 -28.16 3.57
C LYS A 199 -3.95 -27.33 4.61
N LYS A 200 -4.96 -27.92 5.27
CA LYS A 200 -5.58 -27.37 6.47
C LYS A 200 -4.50 -27.08 7.50
N LEU A 201 -4.26 -25.80 7.78
CA LEU A 201 -3.49 -25.39 8.94
C LEU A 201 -4.37 -25.57 10.20
N GLU A 202 -3.85 -26.26 11.20
CA GLU A 202 -4.51 -26.41 12.49
C GLU A 202 -4.62 -25.04 13.17
N TYR A 203 -5.82 -24.72 13.58
CA TYR A 203 -6.22 -23.48 14.21
C TYR A 203 -5.68 -23.37 15.65
N ILE A 204 -4.85 -22.38 15.94
CA ILE A 204 -4.24 -22.15 17.25
C ILE A 204 -4.48 -20.71 17.71
N SER A 205 -5.63 -20.42 18.31
CA SER A 205 -5.87 -19.14 18.98
C SER A 205 -6.86 -19.25 20.12
N SER A 206 -6.54 -18.69 21.28
CA SER A 206 -7.45 -18.55 22.42
C SER A 206 -8.49 -17.43 22.25
N LEU A 207 -8.34 -16.59 21.21
CA LEU A 207 -9.24 -15.49 20.90
C LEU A 207 -10.32 -15.96 19.93
N LYS A 208 -11.58 -15.55 20.14
CA LYS A 208 -12.63 -15.73 19.13
C LYS A 208 -12.22 -15.03 17.84
N ILE A 209 -12.45 -15.66 16.69
CA ILE A 209 -12.09 -15.17 15.35
C ILE A 209 -12.58 -13.73 15.12
N SER A 210 -13.80 -13.42 15.55
CA SER A 210 -14.36 -12.07 15.42
C SER A 210 -13.54 -11.03 16.18
N HIS A 211 -13.18 -11.31 17.43
CA HIS A 211 -12.36 -10.38 18.24
C HIS A 211 -10.97 -10.19 17.64
N LEU A 212 -10.33 -11.28 17.19
CA LEU A 212 -9.02 -11.19 16.52
C LEU A 212 -9.11 -10.37 15.23
N THR A 213 -10.17 -10.54 14.42
CA THR A 213 -10.39 -9.75 13.21
C THR A 213 -10.51 -8.25 13.51
N TYR A 214 -11.31 -7.87 14.53
CA TYR A 214 -11.47 -6.47 14.90
C TYR A 214 -10.18 -5.88 15.48
N LEU A 215 -9.47 -6.61 16.34
CA LEU A 215 -8.17 -6.16 16.87
C LEU A 215 -7.14 -5.92 15.76
N LEU A 216 -7.04 -6.85 14.81
CA LEU A 216 -6.14 -6.69 13.65
C LEU A 216 -6.60 -5.54 12.74
N GLY A 217 -7.91 -5.32 12.61
CA GLY A 217 -8.44 -4.18 11.87
C GLY A 217 -8.06 -2.83 12.50
N VAL A 218 -8.24 -2.69 13.82
CA VAL A 218 -7.84 -1.47 14.58
C VAL A 218 -6.33 -1.28 14.53
N ALA A 219 -5.55 -2.37 14.70
CA ALA A 219 -4.10 -2.32 14.57
C ALA A 219 -3.66 -1.88 13.16
N GLY A 220 -4.35 -2.36 12.12
CA GLY A 220 -4.11 -1.97 10.72
C GLY A 220 -4.39 -0.48 10.48
N ILE A 221 -5.50 0.05 11.00
CA ILE A 221 -5.78 1.50 10.96
C ILE A 221 -4.65 2.25 11.65
N SER A 222 -4.30 1.87 12.87
CA SER A 222 -3.30 2.57 13.70
C SER A 222 -1.92 2.58 13.05
N CYS A 223 -1.47 1.45 12.52
CA CYS A 223 -0.24 1.33 11.77
C CYS A 223 -0.21 2.27 10.54
N CYS A 224 -1.30 2.28 9.77
CA CYS A 224 -1.34 3.00 8.51
C CYS A 224 -1.62 4.50 8.67
N VAL A 225 -2.25 4.94 9.75
CA VAL A 225 -2.26 6.36 10.15
C VAL A 225 -0.84 6.85 10.37
N ALA A 226 -0.03 6.10 11.12
CA ALA A 226 1.37 6.42 11.38
C ALA A 226 2.22 6.40 10.10
N MET A 227 1.97 5.43 9.21
CA MET A 227 2.68 5.25 7.95
C MET A 227 2.43 6.39 6.97
N SER A 228 1.18 6.85 6.88
CA SER A 228 0.79 7.83 5.87
C SER A 228 1.31 9.24 6.15
N MET A 229 1.59 9.58 7.41
CA MET A 229 2.09 10.92 7.75
C MET A 229 3.33 11.29 6.92
N PRO A 230 4.48 10.61 7.00
CA PRO A 230 5.62 10.98 6.16
C PRO A 230 5.40 10.67 4.69
N GLN A 231 4.68 9.61 4.32
CA GLN A 231 4.44 9.28 2.92
C GLN A 231 3.64 10.34 2.17
N VAL A 232 2.67 10.96 2.82
CA VAL A 232 1.78 11.96 2.19
C VAL A 232 2.38 13.35 2.25
N HIS A 233 3.01 13.69 3.39
CA HIS A 233 3.41 15.07 3.65
C HIS A 233 4.90 15.36 3.43
N ILE A 234 5.74 14.36 3.09
CA ILE A 234 7.19 14.58 2.93
C ILE A 234 7.51 15.66 1.89
N VAL A 235 6.76 15.71 0.76
CA VAL A 235 6.98 16.72 -0.28
C VAL A 235 6.64 18.11 0.25
N SER A 236 5.48 18.25 0.87
CA SER A 236 5.04 19.51 1.49
C SER A 236 5.94 19.93 2.67
N TYR A 237 6.44 18.97 3.44
CA TYR A 237 7.40 19.20 4.53
C TYR A 237 8.72 19.77 3.99
N CYS A 238 9.28 19.17 2.93
CA CYS A 238 10.50 19.68 2.29
C CYS A 238 10.31 21.08 1.69
N VAL A 239 9.14 21.36 1.12
CA VAL A 239 8.83 22.72 0.62
C VAL A 239 8.78 23.71 1.79
N GLY A 240 8.16 23.33 2.91
CA GLY A 240 8.11 24.16 4.13
C GLY A 240 9.48 24.44 4.74
N LEU A 241 10.43 23.51 4.63
CA LEU A 241 11.83 23.69 5.05
C LEU A 241 12.70 24.44 4.02
N GLY A 242 12.14 24.83 2.87
CA GLY A 242 12.86 25.57 1.83
C GLY A 242 13.69 24.73 0.85
N PHE A 243 13.61 23.38 0.92
CA PHE A 243 14.35 22.49 0.00
C PHE A 243 13.68 22.33 -1.37
N GLY A 244 12.40 22.68 -1.48
CA GLY A 244 11.64 22.60 -2.72
C GLY A 244 10.99 21.23 -3.01
N SER A 245 10.08 21.22 -3.97
CA SER A 245 9.27 20.05 -4.34
C SER A 245 10.07 18.92 -4.98
N THR A 246 11.10 19.23 -5.74
CA THR A 246 11.99 18.24 -6.37
C THR A 246 12.69 17.38 -5.32
N VAL A 247 13.27 18.01 -4.29
CA VAL A 247 13.93 17.32 -3.19
C VAL A 247 12.94 16.47 -2.41
N GLY A 248 11.74 17.01 -2.13
CA GLY A 248 10.66 16.24 -1.51
C GLY A 248 10.24 15.01 -2.32
N GLY A 249 10.15 15.14 -3.65
CA GLY A 249 9.88 14.02 -4.56
C GLY A 249 10.99 12.95 -4.54
N GLN A 250 12.26 13.38 -4.47
CA GLN A 250 13.40 12.45 -4.32
C GLN A 250 13.36 11.71 -2.99
N MET A 251 13.02 12.38 -1.89
CA MET A 251 12.88 11.75 -0.57
C MET A 251 11.73 10.74 -0.54
N LEU A 252 10.59 11.09 -1.13
CA LEU A 252 9.47 10.15 -1.29
C LEU A 252 9.88 8.93 -2.11
N SER A 253 10.57 9.15 -3.22
CA SER A 253 11.08 8.06 -4.06
C SER A 253 12.01 7.13 -3.29
N LEU A 254 12.97 7.68 -2.56
CA LEU A 254 13.91 6.90 -1.76
C LEU A 254 13.21 6.11 -0.64
N MET A 255 12.21 6.71 0.01
CA MET A 255 11.34 6.05 0.98
C MET A 255 10.60 4.85 0.36
N LEU A 256 10.03 5.02 -0.82
CA LEU A 256 9.28 3.95 -1.48
C LEU A 256 10.19 2.85 -2.03
N ILE A 257 11.41 3.18 -2.50
CA ILE A 257 12.45 2.18 -2.84
C ILE A 257 12.83 1.36 -1.60
N GLY A 258 13.07 2.03 -0.47
CA GLY A 258 13.27 1.36 0.81
C GLY A 258 12.11 0.42 1.15
N GLY A 259 10.87 0.83 0.88
CA GLY A 259 9.68 0.01 1.05
C GLY A 259 9.64 -1.24 0.15
N VAL A 260 10.10 -1.15 -1.10
CA VAL A 260 10.26 -2.33 -1.98
C VAL A 260 11.24 -3.33 -1.38
N ILE A 261 12.42 -2.86 -0.97
CA ILE A 261 13.45 -3.69 -0.34
C ILE A 261 12.91 -4.33 0.95
N SER A 262 12.23 -3.54 1.77
CA SER A 262 11.59 -3.98 3.01
C SER A 262 10.62 -5.14 2.76
N ARG A 263 9.76 -5.07 1.75
CA ARG A 263 8.80 -6.14 1.42
C ARG A 263 9.48 -7.49 1.20
N LEU A 264 10.60 -7.48 0.49
CA LEU A 264 11.36 -8.70 0.24
C LEU A 264 11.99 -9.24 1.53
N ILE A 265 12.63 -8.38 2.33
CA ILE A 265 13.25 -8.76 3.59
C ILE A 265 12.21 -9.30 4.58
N PHE A 266 11.10 -8.59 4.75
CA PHE A 266 10.04 -8.98 5.68
C PHE A 266 9.34 -10.29 5.25
N GLY A 267 9.29 -10.60 3.95
CA GLY A 267 8.85 -11.91 3.48
C GLY A 267 9.70 -13.03 4.07
N PHE A 268 11.03 -12.93 4.00
CA PHE A 268 11.94 -13.90 4.61
C PHE A 268 11.86 -13.95 6.14
N VAL A 269 11.65 -12.79 6.77
CA VAL A 269 11.49 -12.72 8.23
C VAL A 269 10.19 -13.42 8.64
N ALA A 270 9.11 -13.20 7.91
CA ALA A 270 7.81 -13.82 8.19
C ALA A 270 7.86 -15.35 8.02
N ASP A 271 8.57 -15.85 7.01
CA ASP A 271 8.75 -17.30 6.81
C ASP A 271 9.50 -17.96 7.97
N LYS A 272 10.40 -17.23 8.66
CA LYS A 272 11.19 -17.76 9.78
C LYS A 272 10.55 -17.55 11.14
N LEU A 273 9.93 -16.39 11.37
CA LEU A 273 9.49 -15.96 12.70
C LEU A 273 7.95 -15.98 12.85
N GLY A 274 7.22 -16.14 11.73
CA GLY A 274 5.75 -16.02 11.67
C GLY A 274 5.27 -14.57 11.60
N GLY A 275 4.00 -14.40 11.24
CA GLY A 275 3.39 -13.11 10.94
C GLY A 275 3.36 -12.15 12.13
N ILE A 276 2.97 -12.61 13.32
CA ILE A 276 2.86 -11.74 14.53
C ILE A 276 4.20 -11.13 14.94
N LYS A 277 5.27 -11.94 15.02
CA LYS A 277 6.60 -11.44 15.40
C LYS A 277 7.12 -10.47 14.36
N THR A 278 6.88 -10.74 13.08
CA THR A 278 7.23 -9.85 11.97
C THR A 278 6.51 -8.51 12.07
N LEU A 279 5.21 -8.50 12.40
CA LEU A 279 4.45 -7.28 12.67
C LEU A 279 5.02 -6.49 13.85
N LEU A 280 5.37 -7.15 14.95
CA LEU A 280 5.99 -6.48 16.11
C LEU A 280 7.30 -5.81 15.75
N ILE A 281 8.19 -6.53 15.04
CA ILE A 281 9.47 -5.98 14.56
C ILE A 281 9.21 -4.76 13.67
N GLY A 282 8.30 -4.86 12.70
CA GLY A 282 7.94 -3.76 11.82
C GLY A 282 7.39 -2.56 12.58
N SER A 283 6.50 -2.78 13.55
CA SER A 283 5.92 -1.70 14.38
C SER A 283 6.99 -0.96 15.20
N VAL A 284 7.94 -1.69 15.79
CA VAL A 284 9.06 -1.08 16.53
C VAL A 284 9.94 -0.27 15.58
N LEU A 285 10.36 -0.86 14.45
CA LEU A 285 11.21 -0.18 13.48
C LEU A 285 10.53 1.07 12.91
N GLN A 286 9.23 1.00 12.61
CA GLN A 286 8.45 2.15 12.14
C GLN A 286 8.37 3.25 13.20
N CYS A 287 8.16 2.90 14.48
CA CYS A 287 8.14 3.86 15.58
C CYS A 287 9.49 4.58 15.70
N LEU A 288 10.59 3.83 15.72
CA LEU A 288 11.93 4.39 15.78
C LEU A 288 12.24 5.30 14.59
N ALA A 289 11.84 4.88 13.37
CA ALA A 289 12.04 5.69 12.17
C ALA A 289 11.21 6.99 12.18
N LEU A 290 9.98 6.96 12.73
CA LEU A 290 9.19 8.19 12.93
C LEU A 290 9.83 9.13 13.94
N MET A 291 10.40 8.60 15.04
CA MET A 291 11.12 9.41 16.03
C MET A 291 12.33 10.14 15.43
N LEU A 292 12.98 9.57 14.41
CA LEU A 292 14.12 10.20 13.76
C LEU A 292 13.76 11.47 12.97
N TYR A 293 12.50 11.65 12.56
CA TYR A 293 12.05 12.90 11.93
C TYR A 293 11.98 14.09 12.89
N LEU A 294 11.93 13.88 14.22
CA LEU A 294 11.83 14.95 15.21
C LEU A 294 13.12 15.76 15.36
N PRO A 295 14.32 15.13 15.58
CA PRO A 295 15.56 15.87 15.75
C PRO A 295 16.32 16.14 14.44
N PHE A 296 15.90 15.58 13.30
CA PHE A 296 16.68 15.60 12.07
C PHE A 296 15.88 16.19 10.90
N ASP A 297 16.00 17.48 10.69
CA ASP A 297 15.36 18.28 9.64
C ASP A 297 16.33 18.75 8.52
N GLY A 298 17.62 18.44 8.65
CA GLY A 298 18.64 18.76 7.65
C GLY A 298 18.52 17.92 6.38
N LEU A 299 18.96 18.45 5.24
CA LEU A 299 18.82 17.83 3.94
C LEU A 299 19.33 16.35 3.90
N VAL A 300 20.57 16.13 4.33
CA VAL A 300 21.19 14.77 4.29
C VAL A 300 20.50 13.82 5.28
N SER A 301 20.16 14.32 6.47
CA SER A 301 19.48 13.51 7.47
C SER A 301 18.08 13.11 7.01
N LEU A 302 17.33 13.99 6.37
CA LEU A 302 16.00 13.67 5.84
C LEU A 302 16.03 12.62 4.72
N TYR A 303 17.03 12.63 3.84
CA TYR A 303 17.23 11.54 2.87
C TYR A 303 17.45 10.20 3.58
N THR A 304 18.33 10.19 4.58
CA THR A 304 18.64 8.99 5.37
C THR A 304 17.41 8.49 6.15
N VAL A 305 16.73 9.38 6.85
CA VAL A 305 15.54 9.05 7.63
C VAL A 305 14.40 8.55 6.74
N SER A 306 14.19 9.18 5.57
CA SER A 306 13.19 8.73 4.60
C SER A 306 13.46 7.32 4.10
N PHE A 307 14.72 6.99 3.78
CA PHE A 307 15.10 5.63 3.38
C PHE A 307 14.93 4.61 4.52
N VAL A 308 15.39 4.94 5.73
CA VAL A 308 15.22 4.09 6.92
C VAL A 308 13.74 3.88 7.24
N PHE A 309 12.91 4.91 7.13
CA PHE A 309 11.48 4.78 7.29
C PHE A 309 10.88 3.84 6.23
N GLY A 310 11.29 3.96 4.98
CA GLY A 310 10.90 3.05 3.92
C GLY A 310 11.24 1.59 4.24
N LEU A 311 12.49 1.34 4.69
CA LEU A 311 12.95 0.01 5.10
C LEU A 311 12.18 -0.56 6.30
N SER A 312 11.67 0.28 7.19
CA SER A 312 10.94 -0.14 8.38
C SER A 312 9.50 -0.54 8.12
N GLN A 313 8.82 0.09 7.14
CA GLN A 313 7.36 0.01 7.01
C GLN A 313 6.85 -0.88 5.88
N GLY A 314 7.67 -1.14 4.84
CA GLY A 314 7.18 -1.74 3.58
C GLY A 314 6.60 -3.15 3.74
N GLY A 315 7.10 -3.93 4.70
CA GLY A 315 6.65 -5.30 4.96
C GLY A 315 5.51 -5.46 5.96
N ILE A 316 5.07 -4.38 6.63
CA ILE A 316 4.08 -4.47 7.70
C ILE A 316 2.71 -4.91 7.16
N VAL A 317 2.19 -4.23 6.13
CA VAL A 317 0.85 -4.51 5.59
C VAL A 317 0.72 -5.96 5.07
N PRO A 318 1.66 -6.52 4.30
CA PRO A 318 1.63 -7.93 3.93
C PRO A 318 1.62 -8.89 5.11
N SER A 319 2.30 -8.54 6.22
CA SER A 319 2.38 -9.39 7.40
C SER A 319 1.02 -9.58 8.09
N TYR A 320 0.09 -8.63 8.00
CA TYR A 320 -1.29 -8.82 8.47
C TYR A 320 -1.99 -9.99 7.76
N ALA A 321 -1.80 -10.12 6.45
CA ALA A 321 -2.37 -11.23 5.69
C ALA A 321 -1.79 -12.59 6.13
N ILE A 322 -0.50 -12.61 6.51
CA ILE A 322 0.15 -13.82 7.04
C ILE A 322 -0.46 -14.19 8.39
N VAL A 323 -0.63 -13.22 9.30
CA VAL A 323 -1.29 -13.46 10.61
C VAL A 323 -2.69 -14.04 10.43
N VAL A 324 -3.48 -13.51 9.48
CA VAL A 324 -4.82 -14.08 9.21
C VAL A 324 -4.72 -15.53 8.78
N ARG A 325 -3.79 -15.88 7.91
CA ARG A 325 -3.60 -17.27 7.46
C ARG A 325 -3.11 -18.22 8.55
N GLU A 326 -2.33 -17.70 9.51
CA GLU A 326 -1.80 -18.47 10.64
C GLU A 326 -2.85 -18.74 11.72
N PHE A 327 -3.80 -17.82 11.91
CA PHE A 327 -4.70 -17.84 13.07
C PHE A 327 -6.19 -17.99 12.71
N MET A 328 -6.55 -18.04 11.44
CA MET A 328 -7.96 -18.12 11.01
C MET A 328 -8.17 -19.26 10.02
N PRO A 329 -9.37 -19.89 10.01
CA PRO A 329 -9.72 -20.96 9.09
C PRO A 329 -9.55 -20.53 7.62
N SER A 330 -9.06 -21.44 6.78
CA SER A 330 -8.82 -21.19 5.34
C SER A 330 -10.07 -20.72 4.61
N GLU A 331 -11.26 -21.22 4.99
CA GLU A 331 -12.55 -20.87 4.38
C GLU A 331 -12.92 -19.40 4.60
N GLN A 332 -12.45 -18.79 5.68
CA GLN A 332 -12.73 -17.38 6.02
C GLN A 332 -11.55 -16.45 5.75
N ALA A 333 -10.36 -16.98 5.51
CA ALA A 333 -9.13 -16.20 5.42
C ALA A 333 -9.22 -15.10 4.32
N GLY A 334 -9.78 -15.41 3.16
CA GLY A 334 -9.93 -14.44 2.07
C GLY A 334 -10.74 -13.21 2.46
N SER A 335 -11.92 -13.40 3.05
CA SER A 335 -12.79 -12.29 3.48
C SER A 335 -12.17 -11.49 4.64
N LYS A 336 -11.46 -12.14 5.55
CA LYS A 336 -10.78 -11.50 6.68
C LYS A 336 -9.56 -10.69 6.23
N ILE A 337 -8.75 -11.21 5.31
CA ILE A 337 -7.66 -10.47 4.68
C ILE A 337 -8.21 -9.23 3.98
N GLY A 338 -9.28 -9.38 3.17
CA GLY A 338 -9.91 -8.27 2.49
C GLY A 338 -10.38 -7.17 3.45
N PHE A 339 -11.02 -7.55 4.57
CA PHE A 339 -11.44 -6.61 5.62
C PHE A 339 -10.24 -5.88 6.23
N ILE A 340 -9.18 -6.59 6.62
CA ILE A 340 -8.01 -5.99 7.27
C ILE A 340 -7.24 -5.10 6.28
N VAL A 341 -7.08 -5.51 5.03
CA VAL A 341 -6.47 -4.65 4.00
C VAL A 341 -7.30 -3.38 3.78
N MET A 342 -8.62 -3.49 3.76
CA MET A 342 -9.48 -2.32 3.69
C MET A 342 -9.27 -1.38 4.90
N THR A 343 -9.14 -1.91 6.11
CA THR A 343 -8.89 -1.06 7.30
C THR A 343 -7.51 -0.38 7.24
N THR A 344 -6.49 -1.03 6.67
CA THR A 344 -5.18 -0.37 6.46
C THR A 344 -5.28 0.80 5.48
N ILE A 345 -6.06 0.66 4.41
CA ILE A 345 -6.27 1.74 3.43
C ILE A 345 -7.07 2.91 4.06
N VAL A 346 -8.07 2.60 4.87
CA VAL A 346 -8.80 3.62 5.67
C VAL A 346 -7.84 4.35 6.62
N GLY A 347 -6.92 3.61 7.26
CA GLY A 347 -5.86 4.20 8.08
C GLY A 347 -4.98 5.19 7.31
N MET A 348 -4.60 4.85 6.07
CA MET A 348 -3.83 5.77 5.21
C MET A 348 -4.61 7.03 4.85
N ALA A 349 -5.89 6.90 4.52
CA ALA A 349 -6.76 8.04 4.23
C ALA A 349 -6.89 8.98 5.44
N LEU A 350 -7.16 8.41 6.62
CA LEU A 350 -7.28 9.16 7.86
C LEU A 350 -5.98 9.84 8.25
N GLY A 351 -4.84 9.14 8.14
CA GLY A 351 -3.55 9.69 8.55
C GLY A 351 -3.10 10.86 7.68
N GLY A 352 -3.37 10.82 6.37
CA GLY A 352 -3.14 11.96 5.49
C GLY A 352 -3.94 13.20 5.89
N LEU A 353 -5.26 13.04 6.15
CA LEU A 353 -6.12 14.13 6.60
C LEU A 353 -5.73 14.66 7.98
N LEU A 354 -5.52 13.77 8.96
CA LEU A 354 -5.17 14.15 10.33
C LEU A 354 -3.85 14.92 10.37
N SER A 355 -2.86 14.51 9.59
CA SER A 355 -1.56 15.18 9.57
C SER A 355 -1.67 16.58 8.97
N GLY A 356 -2.46 16.79 7.92
CA GLY A 356 -2.76 18.12 7.38
C GLY A 356 -3.51 19.00 8.36
N TRP A 357 -4.53 18.47 9.02
CA TRP A 357 -5.32 19.19 10.02
C TRP A 357 -4.49 19.59 11.26
N ILE A 358 -3.64 18.68 11.75
CA ILE A 358 -2.72 18.98 12.85
C ILE A 358 -1.74 20.09 12.45
N PHE A 359 -1.22 20.05 11.21
CA PHE A 359 -0.35 21.10 10.71
C PHE A 359 -1.06 22.45 10.66
N ASP A 360 -2.29 22.51 10.17
CA ASP A 360 -3.06 23.77 10.10
C ASP A 360 -3.29 24.38 11.51
N LEU A 361 -3.50 23.55 12.53
CA LEU A 361 -3.69 24.00 13.91
C LEU A 361 -2.38 24.43 14.59
N THR A 362 -1.27 23.74 14.32
CA THR A 362 -0.02 23.90 15.06
C THR A 362 1.07 24.62 14.28
N GLN A 363 0.89 24.75 12.97
CA GLN A 363 1.89 25.24 12.00
C GLN A 363 3.21 24.45 12.05
N SER A 364 3.14 23.18 12.52
CA SER A 364 4.30 22.31 12.70
C SER A 364 4.00 20.87 12.31
N TYR A 365 4.90 20.28 11.52
CA TYR A 365 4.87 18.84 11.25
C TYR A 365 5.37 17.99 12.43
N GLU A 366 6.08 18.58 13.39
CA GLU A 366 6.51 17.88 14.60
C GLU A 366 5.33 17.26 15.36
N ALA A 367 4.26 18.06 15.55
CA ALA A 367 3.03 17.58 16.17
C ALA A 367 2.37 16.44 15.36
N ALA A 368 2.44 16.50 14.03
CA ALA A 368 1.93 15.44 13.17
C ALA A 368 2.77 14.14 13.27
N PHE A 369 4.10 14.24 13.39
CA PHE A 369 4.96 13.09 13.66
C PHE A 369 4.66 12.46 15.02
N ILE A 370 4.50 13.27 16.07
CA ILE A 370 4.11 12.79 17.40
C ILE A 370 2.76 12.06 17.36
N ASN A 371 1.77 12.60 16.66
CA ASN A 371 0.50 11.92 16.44
C ASN A 371 0.71 10.54 15.76
N GLY A 372 1.55 10.46 14.73
CA GLY A 372 1.91 9.19 14.07
C GLY A 372 2.55 8.19 15.04
N ILE A 373 3.47 8.64 15.90
CA ILE A 373 4.10 7.82 16.94
C ILE A 373 3.06 7.28 17.92
N LEU A 374 2.10 8.09 18.37
CA LEU A 374 1.04 7.65 19.29
C LEU A 374 0.14 6.57 18.65
N TRP A 375 -0.25 6.76 17.39
CA TRP A 375 -0.99 5.74 16.66
C TRP A 375 -0.19 4.44 16.49
N ASN A 376 1.11 4.55 16.23
CA ASN A 376 1.97 3.36 16.11
C ASN A 376 2.17 2.65 17.45
N CYS A 377 2.23 3.37 18.57
CA CYS A 377 2.24 2.79 19.91
C CYS A 377 0.94 1.99 20.17
N LEU A 378 -0.21 2.48 19.73
CA LEU A 378 -1.48 1.75 19.81
C LEU A 378 -1.42 0.46 18.98
N ASN A 379 -0.91 0.52 17.75
CA ASN A 379 -0.66 -0.68 16.95
C ASN A 379 0.21 -1.69 17.72
N PHE A 380 1.39 -1.25 18.19
CA PHE A 380 2.31 -2.11 18.92
C PHE A 380 1.66 -2.75 20.15
N ALA A 381 0.87 -1.99 20.91
CA ALA A 381 0.16 -2.49 22.09
C ALA A 381 -0.86 -3.59 21.71
N ILE A 382 -1.63 -3.39 20.64
CA ILE A 382 -2.62 -4.38 20.18
C ILE A 382 -1.93 -5.65 19.68
N ILE A 383 -0.91 -5.54 18.84
CA ILE A 383 -0.19 -6.71 18.31
C ILE A 383 0.55 -7.43 19.44
N GLY A 384 1.16 -6.69 20.39
CA GLY A 384 1.77 -7.24 21.60
C GLY A 384 0.77 -8.02 22.44
N PHE A 385 -0.43 -7.49 22.66
CA PHE A 385 -1.51 -8.18 23.37
C PHE A 385 -1.89 -9.50 22.68
N ILE A 386 -2.06 -9.49 21.36
CA ILE A 386 -2.35 -10.69 20.57
C ILE A 386 -1.22 -11.71 20.73
N TYR A 387 0.03 -11.29 20.64
CA TYR A 387 1.22 -12.14 20.77
C TYR A 387 1.29 -12.82 22.13
N PHE A 388 1.15 -12.06 23.23
CA PHE A 388 1.19 -12.62 24.59
C PHE A 388 0.04 -13.61 24.84
N LYS A 389 -1.15 -13.32 24.31
CA LYS A 389 -2.30 -14.19 24.49
C LYS A 389 -2.19 -15.48 23.68
N SER A 390 -1.58 -15.44 22.51
CA SER A 390 -1.34 -16.62 21.67
C SER A 390 -0.24 -17.53 22.28
N ASN A 391 0.83 -16.97 22.83
CA ASN A 391 1.89 -17.74 23.46
C ASN A 391 1.44 -18.46 24.76
N LYS A 392 0.58 -17.83 25.54
CA LYS A 392 0.02 -18.47 26.75
C LYS A 392 -0.74 -19.77 26.43
N PHE A 393 -1.46 -19.79 25.32
CA PHE A 393 -2.23 -20.96 24.89
C PHE A 393 -1.32 -22.12 24.45
N ASN A 394 -0.28 -21.85 23.67
CA ASN A 394 0.70 -22.87 23.26
C ASN A 394 1.42 -23.51 24.45
N SER A 395 1.70 -22.73 25.50
CA SER A 395 2.33 -23.27 26.73
C SER A 395 1.36 -24.18 27.51
N TYR A 396 0.07 -23.87 27.57
CA TYR A 396 -0.93 -24.71 28.23
C TYR A 396 -1.16 -26.04 27.49
N GLU A 397 -1.22 -26.04 26.15
CA GLU A 397 -1.36 -27.29 25.38
C GLU A 397 -0.16 -28.21 25.51
N LEU A 398 1.06 -27.67 25.54
CA LEU A 398 2.28 -28.45 25.75
C LEU A 398 2.29 -29.10 27.14
N VAL A 399 1.88 -28.38 28.16
CA VAL A 399 1.79 -28.93 29.55
C VAL A 399 0.72 -29.98 29.67
N THR A 400 -0.45 -29.80 29.03
CA THR A 400 -1.54 -30.79 29.08
C THR A 400 -1.22 -32.05 28.27
N LYS A 401 -0.53 -31.95 27.12
CA LYS A 401 -0.08 -33.11 26.36
C LYS A 401 1.02 -33.91 27.07
N ASN A 402 1.92 -33.25 27.80
CA ASN A 402 2.98 -33.94 28.58
C ASN A 402 2.45 -34.56 29.89
N ASN A 403 1.26 -34.19 30.38
CA ASN A 403 0.63 -34.80 31.58
C ASN A 403 -0.33 -35.95 31.25
N VAL A 404 -0.53 -36.28 29.97
CA VAL A 404 -1.41 -37.36 29.48
C VAL A 404 -0.60 -38.54 28.90
N THR A 405 0.72 -38.38 28.78
CA THR A 405 1.65 -39.46 28.44
C THR A 405 2.38 -39.96 29.70
#